data_9ec278473168797b053ba7c089161c36
#
_entry.id   9ec278473168797b053ba7c089161c36
#
_cell.length_a   1.000
_cell.length_b   1.000
_cell.length_c   1.000
_cell.angle_alpha   90.00
_cell.angle_beta   90.00
_cell.angle_gamma   90.00
#
_symmetry.space_group_name_H-M   'P 1'
#
loop_
_entity.id
_entity.type
_entity.pdbx_description
1 polymer ?
#
loop_
_entity_poly.entity_id
_entity_poly.type
_entity_poly.pdbx_seq_one_letter_code
_entity_poly.pdbx_strand_id
1 'polypeptide(L)'
;TGEEAGIYYIVMELVEGITLKEYIKMKGRLSVREATSIALQISAGLEAAHNNGIIHRDIKPQNIIISTDGKVKVADFGIARASSGNTINSSVMGSVHYSSPEQSRGGYSDQKSDIYSLGITMYEMLTGHVPFDGDTAVAVALKHLQEDLKGPKELIPEIPNSTNAIVLK
;
A
#
# COMPACT_ATOMS: atom_id res chain seq x y z
N THR A 1 -7.05 -20.26 12.73
CA THR A 1 -8.21 -20.59 11.89
C THR A 1 -9.01 -21.69 12.55
N GLY A 2 -10.33 -21.66 12.42
CA GLY A 2 -11.23 -22.71 12.94
C GLY A 2 -12.47 -22.83 12.06
N GLU A 3 -13.26 -23.86 12.38
CA GLU A 3 -14.58 -24.09 11.79
C GLU A 3 -15.54 -24.43 12.93
N GLU A 4 -16.68 -23.80 12.96
CA GLU A 4 -17.76 -24.10 13.90
C GLU A 4 -19.11 -23.99 13.21
N ALA A 5 -19.91 -25.04 13.26
CA ALA A 5 -21.22 -25.13 12.61
C ALA A 5 -21.22 -24.78 11.10
N GLY A 6 -20.15 -25.15 10.38
CA GLY A 6 -20.01 -24.85 8.95
C GLY A 6 -19.53 -23.43 8.64
N ILE A 7 -19.16 -22.64 9.66
CA ILE A 7 -18.61 -21.30 9.52
C ILE A 7 -17.10 -21.35 9.73
N TYR A 8 -16.33 -20.97 8.70
CA TYR A 8 -14.89 -20.84 8.80
C TYR A 8 -14.54 -19.46 9.38
N TYR A 9 -13.62 -19.42 10.34
CA TYR A 9 -13.17 -18.18 10.96
C TYR A 9 -11.66 -18.12 11.14
N ILE A 10 -11.14 -16.88 11.18
CA ILE A 10 -9.75 -16.58 11.49
C ILE A 10 -9.75 -15.71 12.76
N VAL A 11 -9.00 -16.13 13.77
CA VAL A 11 -8.74 -15.31 14.96
C VAL A 11 -7.47 -14.52 14.69
N MET A 12 -7.55 -13.21 14.80
CA MET A 12 -6.43 -12.28 14.59
C MET A 12 -6.26 -11.38 15.80
N GLU A 13 -5.08 -10.78 15.94
CA GLU A 13 -4.84 -9.72 16.92
C GLU A 13 -5.78 -8.55 16.65
N LEU A 14 -6.46 -8.06 17.69
CA LEU A 14 -7.17 -6.78 17.60
C LEU A 14 -6.17 -5.63 17.77
N VAL A 15 -6.09 -4.76 16.79
CA VAL A 15 -5.29 -3.55 16.85
C VAL A 15 -6.21 -2.35 17.01
N GLU A 16 -6.19 -1.73 18.19
CA GLU A 16 -6.90 -0.48 18.42
C GLU A 16 -6.16 0.68 17.76
N GLY A 17 -6.80 1.37 16.82
CA GLY A 17 -6.18 2.44 16.05
C GLY A 17 -7.02 2.87 14.86
N ILE A 18 -6.39 3.58 13.93
CA ILE A 18 -6.99 4.02 12.67
C ILE A 18 -6.13 3.56 11.49
N THR A 19 -6.74 3.44 10.32
CA THR A 19 -5.98 3.14 9.10
C THR A 19 -5.12 4.33 8.70
N LEU A 20 -3.98 4.05 8.04
CA LEU A 20 -3.15 5.11 7.46
C LEU A 20 -3.94 5.95 6.44
N LYS A 21 -4.93 5.35 5.74
CA LYS A 21 -5.81 6.07 4.83
C LYS A 21 -6.64 7.13 5.54
N GLU A 22 -7.23 6.78 6.66
CA GLU A 22 -7.99 7.74 7.50
C GLU A 22 -7.06 8.81 8.05
N TYR A 23 -5.86 8.45 8.50
CA TYR A 23 -4.88 9.39 9.01
C TYR A 23 -4.42 10.41 7.95
N ILE A 24 -4.14 9.96 6.72
CA ILE A 24 -3.83 10.85 5.58
C ILE A 24 -5.02 11.78 5.32
N LYS A 25 -6.25 11.22 5.27
CA LYS A 25 -7.46 12.01 5.02
C LYS A 25 -7.69 13.09 6.08
N MET A 26 -7.43 12.78 7.35
CA MET A 26 -7.57 13.73 8.46
C MET A 26 -6.56 14.89 8.38
N LYS A 27 -5.31 14.59 7.97
CA LYS A 27 -4.21 15.58 7.91
C LYS A 27 -4.08 16.28 6.56
N GLY A 28 -4.72 15.78 5.51
CA GLY A 28 -4.52 16.17 4.12
C GLY A 28 -3.21 15.61 3.54
N ARG A 29 -2.09 15.81 4.18
CA ARG A 29 -0.77 15.21 3.89
C ARG A 29 0.05 15.09 5.17
N LEU A 30 1.07 14.24 5.14
CA LEU A 30 1.98 14.05 6.26
C LEU A 30 3.27 14.84 6.05
N SER A 31 3.90 15.24 7.16
CA SER A 31 5.26 15.76 7.11
C SER A 31 6.24 14.66 6.66
N VAL A 32 7.38 15.08 6.10
CA VAL A 32 8.45 14.15 5.69
C VAL A 32 8.88 13.25 6.86
N ARG A 33 8.97 13.81 8.07
CA ARG A 33 9.34 13.08 9.28
C ARG A 33 8.32 11.98 9.62
N GLU A 34 7.03 12.29 9.59
CA GLU A 34 5.97 11.33 9.86
C GLU A 34 5.92 10.23 8.78
N ALA A 35 5.92 10.63 7.49
CA ALA A 35 5.91 9.68 6.38
C ALA A 35 7.12 8.73 6.44
N THR A 36 8.32 9.24 6.73
CA THR A 36 9.53 8.43 6.86
C THR A 36 9.44 7.47 8.06
N SER A 37 8.95 7.94 9.21
CA SER A 37 8.80 7.10 10.41
C SER A 37 7.81 5.95 10.17
N ILE A 38 6.70 6.22 9.49
CA ILE A 38 5.70 5.21 9.14
C ILE A 38 6.29 4.23 8.12
N ALA A 39 6.93 4.72 7.06
CA ALA A 39 7.54 3.87 6.04
C ALA A 39 8.62 2.94 6.59
N LEU A 40 9.45 3.39 7.53
CA LEU A 40 10.44 2.55 8.21
C LEU A 40 9.79 1.39 8.97
N GLN A 41 8.68 1.64 9.67
CA GLN A 41 7.97 0.58 10.40
C GLN A 41 7.30 -0.41 9.45
N ILE A 42 6.70 0.07 8.33
CA ILE A 42 6.15 -0.80 7.29
C ILE A 42 7.26 -1.66 6.69
N SER A 43 8.41 -1.06 6.34
CA SER A 43 9.56 -1.76 5.77
C SER A 43 10.08 -2.86 6.69
N ALA A 44 10.16 -2.61 8.00
CA ALA A 44 10.55 -3.64 8.97
C ALA A 44 9.56 -4.81 9.04
N GLY A 45 8.25 -4.52 8.95
CA GLY A 45 7.21 -5.54 8.88
C GLY A 45 7.30 -6.37 7.59
N LEU A 46 7.52 -5.72 6.44
CA LEU A 46 7.71 -6.39 5.15
C LEU A 46 8.98 -7.24 5.14
N GLU A 47 10.09 -6.73 5.67
CA GLU A 47 11.34 -7.49 5.78
C GLU A 47 11.13 -8.79 6.57
N ALA A 48 10.44 -8.71 7.72
CA ALA A 48 10.13 -9.88 8.52
C ALA A 48 9.27 -10.90 7.76
N ALA A 49 8.28 -10.46 6.99
CA ALA A 49 7.45 -11.32 6.16
C ALA A 49 8.26 -11.95 5.01
N HIS A 50 9.02 -11.14 4.28
CA HIS A 50 9.83 -11.57 3.15
C HIS A 50 10.90 -12.59 3.56
N ASN A 51 11.52 -12.44 4.72
CA ASN A 51 12.47 -13.40 5.28
C ASN A 51 11.83 -14.76 5.61
N ASN A 52 10.50 -14.79 5.77
CA ASN A 52 9.71 -16.00 5.94
C ASN A 52 9.03 -16.47 4.64
N GLY A 53 9.40 -15.92 3.49
CA GLY A 53 8.86 -16.30 2.18
C GLY A 53 7.42 -15.81 1.94
N ILE A 54 6.93 -14.86 2.73
CA ILE A 54 5.58 -14.32 2.64
C ILE A 54 5.63 -12.99 1.88
N ILE A 55 4.91 -12.90 0.77
CA ILE A 55 4.71 -11.67 -0.01
C ILE A 55 3.33 -11.13 0.31
N HIS A 56 3.23 -9.83 0.60
CA HIS A 56 1.96 -9.21 1.01
C HIS A 56 1.00 -9.01 -0.18
N ARG A 57 1.48 -8.48 -1.30
CA ARG A 57 0.77 -8.28 -2.58
C ARG A 57 -0.34 -7.23 -2.60
N ASP A 58 -0.67 -6.62 -1.49
CA ASP A 58 -1.74 -5.59 -1.38
C ASP A 58 -1.36 -4.50 -0.37
N ILE A 59 -0.12 -3.99 -0.45
CA ILE A 59 0.34 -2.86 0.38
C ILE A 59 -0.38 -1.60 -0.09
N LYS A 60 -1.10 -0.99 0.84
CA LYS A 60 -1.85 0.27 0.63
C LYS A 60 -2.24 0.88 1.97
N PRO A 61 -2.56 2.17 2.06
CA PRO A 61 -2.89 2.82 3.32
C PRO A 61 -4.07 2.21 4.09
N GLN A 62 -4.99 1.55 3.41
CA GLN A 62 -6.13 0.87 4.04
C GLN A 62 -5.71 -0.37 4.85
N ASN A 63 -4.61 -1.03 4.45
CA ASN A 63 -4.09 -2.24 5.09
C ASN A 63 -2.97 -1.94 6.09
N ILE A 64 -2.79 -0.67 6.45
CA ILE A 64 -1.80 -0.22 7.43
C ILE A 64 -2.55 0.45 8.57
N ILE A 65 -2.35 -0.04 9.79
CA ILE A 65 -3.00 0.47 10.99
C ILE A 65 -1.97 1.21 11.84
N ILE A 66 -2.31 2.43 12.23
CA ILE A 66 -1.59 3.22 13.22
C ILE A 66 -2.33 3.02 14.55
N SER A 67 -1.70 2.29 15.46
CA SER A 67 -2.28 2.02 16.76
C SER A 67 -2.27 3.25 17.68
N THR A 68 -3.07 3.19 18.72
CA THR A 68 -3.20 4.29 19.69
C THR A 68 -1.91 4.61 20.44
N ASP A 69 -0.96 3.65 20.53
CA ASP A 69 0.40 3.84 21.07
C ASP A 69 1.43 4.29 20.01
N GLY A 70 0.99 4.59 18.79
CA GLY A 70 1.81 5.11 17.71
C GLY A 70 2.62 4.07 16.93
N LYS A 71 2.38 2.78 17.15
CA LYS A 71 2.99 1.71 16.37
C LYS A 71 2.25 1.52 15.05
N VAL A 72 3.01 1.17 14.01
CA VAL A 72 2.46 0.86 12.69
C VAL A 72 2.45 -0.65 12.49
N LYS A 73 1.30 -1.19 12.09
CA LYS A 73 1.11 -2.60 11.78
C LYS A 73 0.58 -2.76 10.37
N VAL A 74 1.14 -3.73 9.65
CA VAL A 74 0.65 -4.16 8.33
C VAL A 74 -0.37 -5.27 8.56
N ALA A 75 -1.58 -5.07 8.08
CA ALA A 75 -2.70 -6.01 8.20
C ALA A 75 -3.07 -6.60 6.83
N ASP A 76 -3.89 -7.65 6.84
CA ASP A 76 -4.47 -8.26 5.63
C ASP A 76 -3.42 -8.72 4.59
N PHE A 77 -2.42 -9.50 5.04
CA PHE A 77 -1.52 -10.21 4.15
C PHE A 77 -2.33 -10.97 3.10
N GLY A 78 -2.11 -10.64 1.82
CA GLY A 78 -2.95 -10.97 0.67
C GLY A 78 -3.25 -12.46 0.43
N ILE A 79 -3.88 -13.10 1.39
CA ILE A 79 -4.32 -14.50 1.34
C ILE A 79 -5.39 -14.70 0.23
N ALA A 80 -6.05 -13.65 -0.22
CA ALA A 80 -7.24 -13.71 -1.07
C ALA A 80 -6.98 -13.64 -2.58
N ARG A 81 -5.75 -13.48 -3.06
CA ARG A 81 -5.48 -13.33 -4.51
C ARG A 81 -5.14 -14.62 -5.26
N ALA A 82 -5.22 -15.78 -4.60
CA ALA A 82 -4.87 -17.06 -5.23
C ALA A 82 -5.95 -17.60 -6.20
N SER A 83 -7.15 -17.07 -6.27
CA SER A 83 -8.23 -17.76 -6.99
C SER A 83 -9.48 -16.96 -7.37
N SER A 84 -9.44 -15.69 -7.69
CA SER A 84 -10.66 -15.04 -8.19
C SER A 84 -10.51 -14.47 -9.58
N GLY A 85 -10.83 -15.29 -10.56
CA GLY A 85 -11.29 -14.82 -11.86
C GLY A 85 -12.53 -13.95 -11.70
N ASN A 86 -12.53 -12.82 -12.40
CA ASN A 86 -13.71 -12.02 -12.79
C ASN A 86 -14.73 -11.64 -11.70
N THR A 87 -14.34 -10.85 -10.71
CA THR A 87 -15.34 -10.00 -10.05
C THR A 87 -14.74 -8.62 -9.84
N ILE A 88 -15.09 -7.67 -10.71
CA ILE A 88 -14.74 -6.25 -10.60
C ILE A 88 -15.63 -5.66 -9.51
N ASN A 89 -15.20 -5.73 -8.27
CA ASN A 89 -15.86 -5.08 -7.14
C ASN A 89 -15.12 -3.76 -6.80
N SER A 90 -15.76 -2.85 -6.11
CA SER A 90 -15.20 -1.55 -5.67
C SER A 90 -13.88 -1.67 -4.92
N SER A 91 -13.60 -2.82 -4.27
CA SER A 91 -12.33 -3.15 -3.62
C SER A 91 -11.17 -3.29 -4.61
N VAL A 92 -11.43 -3.74 -5.84
CA VAL A 92 -10.43 -3.85 -6.92
C VAL A 92 -9.99 -2.46 -7.37
N MET A 93 -10.94 -1.51 -7.48
CA MET A 93 -10.65 -0.13 -7.85
C MET A 93 -9.68 0.52 -6.87
N GLY A 94 -9.89 0.33 -5.56
CA GLY A 94 -9.01 0.91 -4.53
C GLY A 94 -7.59 0.33 -4.51
N SER A 95 -7.43 -0.95 -4.86
CA SER A 95 -6.11 -1.61 -4.84
C SER A 95 -5.27 -1.29 -6.07
N VAL A 96 -5.88 -1.02 -7.24
CA VAL A 96 -5.14 -0.80 -8.48
C VAL A 96 -4.23 0.43 -8.41
N HIS A 97 -4.58 1.45 -7.62
CA HIS A 97 -3.75 2.65 -7.44
C HIS A 97 -2.37 2.38 -6.84
N TYR A 98 -2.17 1.23 -6.20
CA TYR A 98 -0.91 0.83 -5.55
C TYR A 98 -0.29 -0.42 -6.19
N SER A 99 -0.95 -0.99 -7.21
CA SER A 99 -0.49 -2.22 -7.86
C SER A 99 0.79 -1.98 -8.66
N SER A 100 1.75 -2.86 -8.49
CA SER A 100 2.99 -2.80 -9.28
C SER A 100 2.74 -3.07 -10.78
N PRO A 101 3.66 -2.64 -11.67
CA PRO A 101 3.54 -2.91 -13.10
C PRO A 101 3.37 -4.39 -13.45
N GLU A 102 4.11 -5.28 -12.79
CA GLU A 102 4.00 -6.74 -12.99
C GLU A 102 2.64 -7.28 -12.52
N GLN A 103 2.07 -6.75 -11.41
CA GLN A 103 0.72 -7.12 -10.98
C GLN A 103 -0.34 -6.65 -11.98
N SER A 104 -0.18 -5.45 -12.53
CA SER A 104 -1.08 -4.88 -13.52
C SER A 104 -1.07 -5.66 -14.85
N ARG A 105 0.03 -6.35 -15.16
CA ARG A 105 0.13 -7.28 -16.31
C ARG A 105 -0.41 -8.67 -16.01
N GLY A 106 -0.87 -8.95 -14.78
CA GLY A 106 -1.25 -10.31 -14.37
C GLY A 106 -0.03 -11.23 -14.15
N GLY A 107 1.15 -10.65 -13.98
CA GLY A 107 2.40 -11.37 -13.75
C GLY A 107 2.60 -11.83 -12.30
N TYR A 108 3.72 -12.47 -12.07
CA TYR A 108 4.12 -12.96 -10.74
C TYR A 108 4.54 -11.80 -9.84
N SER A 109 3.97 -11.73 -8.65
CA SER A 109 4.32 -10.76 -7.61
C SER A 109 5.41 -11.32 -6.70
N ASP A 110 6.46 -10.54 -6.48
CA ASP A 110 7.55 -10.84 -5.57
C ASP A 110 7.73 -9.74 -4.51
N GLN A 111 8.82 -9.76 -3.78
CA GLN A 111 9.15 -8.76 -2.77
C GLN A 111 9.22 -7.34 -3.35
N LYS A 112 9.63 -7.19 -4.62
CA LYS A 112 9.73 -5.89 -5.30
C LYS A 112 8.36 -5.27 -5.54
N SER A 113 7.33 -6.11 -5.74
CA SER A 113 5.95 -5.62 -5.87
C SER A 113 5.48 -4.92 -4.59
N ASP A 114 5.82 -5.47 -3.40
CA ASP A 114 5.49 -4.84 -2.12
C ASP A 114 6.27 -3.52 -1.92
N ILE A 115 7.54 -3.47 -2.34
CA ILE A 115 8.37 -2.27 -2.27
C ILE A 115 7.82 -1.17 -3.20
N TYR A 116 7.41 -1.52 -4.41
CA TYR A 116 6.74 -0.59 -5.32
C TYR A 116 5.48 0.01 -4.68
N SER A 117 4.61 -0.84 -4.14
CA SER A 117 3.37 -0.42 -3.48
C SER A 117 3.63 0.46 -2.26
N LEU A 118 4.73 0.21 -1.52
CA LEU A 118 5.18 1.08 -0.45
C LEU A 118 5.64 2.44 -0.99
N GLY A 119 6.34 2.50 -2.12
CA GLY A 119 6.72 3.74 -2.80
C GLY A 119 5.51 4.60 -3.15
N ILE A 120 4.47 4.00 -3.74
CA ILE A 120 3.20 4.68 -4.04
C ILE A 120 2.49 5.13 -2.76
N THR A 121 2.51 4.31 -1.70
CA THR A 121 1.96 4.68 -0.38
C THR A 121 2.72 5.87 0.21
N MET A 122 4.06 5.91 0.10
CA MET A 122 4.87 7.06 0.52
C MET A 122 4.55 8.33 -0.28
N TYR A 123 4.35 8.19 -1.58
CA TYR A 123 3.92 9.31 -2.42
C TYR A 123 2.63 9.93 -1.88
N GLU A 124 1.61 9.10 -1.62
CA GLU A 124 0.33 9.58 -1.08
C GLU A 124 0.48 10.18 0.32
N MET A 125 1.27 9.58 1.21
CA MET A 125 1.57 10.18 2.51
C MET A 125 2.11 11.61 2.39
N LEU A 126 3.03 11.84 1.45
CA LEU A 126 3.73 13.10 1.27
C LEU A 126 2.91 14.17 0.54
N THR A 127 2.02 13.76 -0.38
CA THR A 127 1.27 14.67 -1.26
C THR A 127 -0.22 14.79 -0.93
N GLY A 128 -0.78 13.78 -0.24
CA GLY A 128 -2.22 13.64 -0.02
C GLY A 128 -2.96 12.99 -1.19
N HIS A 129 -2.29 12.69 -2.30
CA HIS A 129 -2.87 12.15 -3.52
C HIS A 129 -2.08 10.95 -4.04
N VAL A 130 -2.76 10.02 -4.71
CA VAL A 130 -2.09 8.96 -5.46
C VAL A 130 -1.45 9.55 -6.73
N PRO A 131 -0.31 9.02 -7.21
CA PRO A 131 0.35 9.56 -8.40
C PRO A 131 -0.42 9.27 -9.70
N PHE A 132 -1.11 8.14 -9.75
CA PHE A 132 -1.88 7.70 -10.90
C PHE A 132 -3.35 7.54 -10.52
N ASP A 133 -4.22 8.27 -11.20
CA ASP A 133 -5.67 8.24 -11.01
C ASP A 133 -6.38 8.16 -12.36
N GLY A 134 -7.63 7.67 -12.39
CA GLY A 134 -8.41 7.52 -13.61
C GLY A 134 -9.80 6.95 -13.37
N ASP A 135 -10.68 7.09 -14.35
CA ASP A 135 -12.09 6.72 -14.26
C ASP A 135 -12.32 5.20 -14.16
N THR A 136 -11.33 4.39 -14.54
CA THR A 136 -11.41 2.93 -14.52
C THR A 136 -10.13 2.30 -13.98
N ALA A 137 -10.26 1.11 -13.38
CA ALA A 137 -9.11 0.34 -12.92
C ALA A 137 -8.11 0.05 -14.05
N VAL A 138 -8.59 -0.15 -15.27
CA VAL A 138 -7.75 -0.38 -16.46
C VAL A 138 -6.96 0.88 -16.80
N ALA A 139 -7.58 2.07 -16.75
CA ALA A 139 -6.89 3.33 -17.02
C ALA A 139 -5.77 3.58 -16.01
N VAL A 140 -6.01 3.33 -14.71
CA VAL A 140 -4.99 3.44 -13.66
C VAL A 140 -3.86 2.42 -13.87
N ALA A 141 -4.20 1.16 -14.15
CA ALA A 141 -3.21 0.11 -14.42
C ALA A 141 -2.30 0.46 -15.62
N LEU A 142 -2.87 1.02 -16.70
CA LEU A 142 -2.10 1.47 -17.85
C LEU A 142 -1.11 2.59 -17.51
N LYS A 143 -1.49 3.51 -16.61
CA LYS A 143 -0.58 4.56 -16.15
C LYS A 143 0.62 3.99 -15.39
N HIS A 144 0.41 3.02 -14.50
CA HIS A 144 1.52 2.30 -13.84
C HIS A 144 2.47 1.60 -14.82
N LEU A 145 2.00 1.26 -16.03
CA LEU A 145 2.78 0.57 -17.05
C LEU A 145 3.51 1.49 -18.02
N GLN A 146 3.00 2.70 -18.25
CA GLN A 146 3.37 3.54 -19.40
C GLN A 146 3.78 4.95 -19.02
N GLU A 147 3.34 5.47 -17.88
CA GLU A 147 3.65 6.84 -17.47
C GLU A 147 4.84 6.89 -16.50
N ASP A 148 5.70 7.87 -16.70
CA ASP A 148 6.77 8.16 -15.74
C ASP A 148 6.19 8.80 -14.48
N LEU A 149 6.62 8.30 -13.32
CA LEU A 149 6.22 8.84 -12.03
C LEU A 149 6.85 10.24 -11.83
N LYS A 150 6.01 11.28 -11.76
CA LYS A 150 6.45 12.60 -11.32
C LYS A 150 6.79 12.55 -9.84
N GLY A 151 7.95 13.07 -9.48
CA GLY A 151 8.39 13.04 -8.09
C GLY A 151 7.47 13.85 -7.16
N PRO A 152 7.26 13.42 -5.92
CA PRO A 152 6.42 14.15 -4.97
C PRO A 152 6.91 15.59 -4.73
N LYS A 153 8.21 15.85 -4.93
CA LYS A 153 8.79 17.18 -4.83
C LYS A 153 8.28 18.14 -5.92
N GLU A 154 7.84 17.65 -7.07
CA GLU A 154 7.27 18.51 -8.11
C GLU A 154 5.94 19.14 -7.65
N LEU A 155 5.18 18.42 -6.81
CA LEU A 155 3.95 18.94 -6.20
C LEU A 155 4.22 19.73 -4.92
N ILE A 156 5.19 19.27 -4.12
CA ILE A 156 5.53 19.80 -2.80
C ILE A 156 7.03 20.12 -2.78
N PRO A 157 7.45 21.35 -3.18
CA PRO A 157 8.85 21.73 -3.33
C PRO A 157 9.70 21.61 -2.06
N GLU A 158 9.06 21.63 -0.88
CA GLU A 158 9.73 21.50 0.43
C GLU A 158 10.23 20.08 0.72
N ILE A 159 9.83 19.08 -0.07
CA ILE A 159 10.31 17.70 0.10
C ILE A 159 11.80 17.64 -0.25
N PRO A 160 12.65 17.07 0.65
CA PRO A 160 14.07 16.92 0.38
C PRO A 160 14.37 16.06 -0.84
N ASN A 161 15.45 16.37 -1.56
CA ASN A 161 15.88 15.57 -2.73
C ASN A 161 16.08 14.08 -2.37
N SER A 162 16.60 13.78 -1.18
CA SER A 162 16.79 12.42 -0.71
C SER A 162 15.47 11.65 -0.59
N THR A 163 14.45 12.27 0.00
CA THR A 163 13.11 11.65 0.13
C THR A 163 12.47 11.46 -1.25
N ASN A 164 12.56 12.47 -2.11
CA ASN A 164 12.06 12.38 -3.48
C ASN A 164 12.74 11.25 -4.27
N ALA A 165 14.05 11.10 -4.14
CA ALA A 165 14.81 10.05 -4.82
C ALA A 165 14.44 8.63 -4.33
N ILE A 166 14.10 8.47 -3.04
CA ILE A 166 13.64 7.19 -2.50
C ILE A 166 12.30 6.77 -3.13
N VAL A 167 11.37 7.73 -3.26
CA VAL A 167 10.04 7.45 -3.83
C VAL A 167 10.12 7.13 -5.34
N LEU A 168 11.12 7.70 -6.05
CA LEU A 168 11.33 7.49 -7.49
C LEU A 168 12.18 6.26 -7.84
N LYS A 169 12.77 5.57 -6.87
CA LYS A 169 13.66 4.42 -7.07
C LYS A 169 12.89 3.12 -7.21
#